data_69d219e8c6a2b6d8963bb229c7a1c1ab
#
_entry.id   69d219e8c6a2b6d8963bb229c7a1c1ab
#
_cell.length_a   1.000
_cell.length_b   1.000
_cell.length_c   1.000
_cell.angle_alpha   90.00
_cell.angle_beta   90.00
_cell.angle_gamma   90.00
#
_symmetry.space_group_name_H-M   'P 1'
#
loop_
_entity.id
_entity.type
_entity.pdbx_description
1 polymer ?
#
loop_
_entity_poly.entity_id
_entity_poly.type
_entity_poly.pdbx_seq_one_letter_code
_entity_poly.pdbx_strand_id
1 'polypeptide(L)'
;MSNKPLLLIVDDDPLISDSLSHAFAAEFDVVTSHARPHCLALLRQLRQTPQAALVDLGLPPLPHRPDEGFALIGDLLAHAPDMKIIVLSGQNGDDNARHARTLGAVEFVGKPCDPGHLLSLLRQALAFSDSAAQTTGEAGLIGDSLPMQRLRLQLGQYANLSFPVLIEGES
;
A
#
# COMPACT_ATOMS: atom_id res chain seq x y z
N MET A 1 -10.05 -19.60 -13.36
CA MET A 1 -9.10 -18.83 -12.53
C MET A 1 -9.54 -17.38 -12.59
N SER A 2 -9.80 -16.77 -11.44
CA SER A 2 -10.13 -15.35 -11.41
C SER A 2 -8.93 -14.55 -11.94
N ASN A 3 -9.20 -13.61 -12.86
CA ASN A 3 -8.16 -12.69 -13.35
C ASN A 3 -8.18 -11.35 -12.59
N LYS A 4 -8.82 -11.36 -11.41
CA LYS A 4 -8.93 -10.17 -10.57
C LYS A 4 -7.65 -10.00 -9.75
N PRO A 5 -7.22 -8.74 -9.53
CA PRO A 5 -6.13 -8.46 -8.60
C PRO A 5 -6.51 -8.88 -7.17
N LEU A 6 -5.52 -9.40 -6.43
CA LEU A 6 -5.72 -9.78 -5.04
C LEU A 6 -5.55 -8.55 -4.15
N LEU A 7 -6.58 -8.27 -3.34
CA LEU A 7 -6.61 -7.19 -2.37
C LEU A 7 -6.57 -7.76 -0.95
N LEU A 8 -5.64 -7.28 -0.15
CA LEU A 8 -5.57 -7.56 1.27
C LEU A 8 -6.25 -6.45 2.06
N ILE A 9 -7.14 -6.79 2.98
CA ILE A 9 -7.75 -5.83 3.93
C ILE A 9 -7.35 -6.25 5.34
N VAL A 10 -6.74 -5.33 6.09
CA VAL A 10 -6.35 -5.55 7.48
C VAL A 10 -7.00 -4.47 8.34
N ASP A 11 -8.01 -4.89 9.10
CA ASP A 11 -8.79 -4.02 9.99
C ASP A 11 -9.27 -4.86 11.17
N ASP A 12 -9.15 -4.35 12.39
CA ASP A 12 -9.57 -5.09 13.61
C ASP A 12 -11.08 -5.15 13.79
N ASP A 13 -11.83 -4.30 13.08
CA ASP A 13 -13.29 -4.34 13.04
C ASP A 13 -13.79 -5.26 11.90
N PRO A 14 -14.39 -6.43 12.24
CA PRO A 14 -14.93 -7.35 11.25
C PRO A 14 -16.04 -6.74 10.39
N LEU A 15 -16.82 -5.79 10.93
CA LEU A 15 -17.90 -5.15 10.17
C LEU A 15 -17.35 -4.27 9.04
N ILE A 16 -16.24 -3.59 9.30
CA ILE A 16 -15.57 -2.77 8.28
C ILE A 16 -14.96 -3.68 7.21
N SER A 17 -14.19 -4.69 7.61
CA SER A 17 -13.53 -5.60 6.67
C SER A 17 -14.54 -6.39 5.81
N ASP A 18 -15.65 -6.85 6.39
CA ASP A 18 -16.72 -7.55 5.65
C ASP A 18 -17.45 -6.61 4.67
N SER A 19 -17.77 -5.38 5.11
CA SER A 19 -18.41 -4.37 4.27
C SER A 19 -17.54 -3.99 3.06
N LEU A 20 -16.26 -3.74 3.28
CA LEU A 20 -15.31 -3.42 2.21
C LEU A 20 -15.07 -4.63 1.30
N SER A 21 -14.98 -5.85 1.83
CA SER A 21 -14.86 -7.07 1.05
C SER A 21 -16.03 -7.24 0.10
N HIS A 22 -17.25 -7.02 0.60
CA HIS A 22 -18.44 -7.10 -0.24
C HIS A 22 -18.46 -6.01 -1.31
N ALA A 23 -18.10 -4.78 -0.96
CA ALA A 23 -18.07 -3.67 -1.90
C ALA A 23 -17.05 -3.86 -3.03
N PHE A 24 -15.92 -4.54 -2.76
CA PHE A 24 -14.84 -4.70 -3.74
C PHE A 24 -14.83 -6.05 -4.46
N ALA A 25 -15.68 -6.99 -4.06
CA ALA A 25 -15.73 -8.35 -4.64
C ALA A 25 -16.00 -8.38 -6.17
N ALA A 26 -16.59 -7.32 -6.72
CA ALA A 26 -16.81 -7.21 -8.17
C ALA A 26 -15.48 -7.10 -8.95
N GLU A 27 -14.46 -6.45 -8.38
CA GLU A 27 -13.21 -6.08 -9.06
C GLU A 27 -11.97 -6.78 -8.50
N PHE A 28 -12.02 -7.21 -7.25
CA PHE A 28 -10.90 -7.83 -6.55
C PHE A 28 -11.25 -9.21 -6.02
N ASP A 29 -10.24 -10.07 -5.95
CA ASP A 29 -10.25 -11.20 -5.04
C ASP A 29 -9.77 -10.67 -3.68
N VAL A 30 -10.62 -10.75 -2.65
CA VAL A 30 -10.35 -10.10 -1.36
C VAL A 30 -9.97 -11.14 -0.31
N VAL A 31 -8.92 -10.85 0.45
CA VAL A 31 -8.54 -11.58 1.66
C VAL A 31 -8.48 -10.61 2.83
N THR A 32 -8.92 -11.07 4.00
CA THR A 32 -9.02 -10.23 5.19
C THR A 32 -8.19 -10.76 6.33
N SER A 33 -7.73 -9.86 7.19
CA SER A 33 -7.05 -10.17 8.44
C SER A 33 -7.39 -9.12 9.49
N HIS A 34 -7.35 -9.49 10.77
CA HIS A 34 -7.75 -8.61 11.86
C HIS A 34 -6.60 -8.25 12.82
N ALA A 35 -5.41 -8.75 12.54
CA ALA A 35 -4.21 -8.48 13.35
C ALA A 35 -2.95 -8.73 12.54
N ARG A 36 -1.87 -8.03 12.86
CA ARG A 36 -0.57 -8.15 12.19
C ARG A 36 -0.02 -9.60 12.19
N PRO A 37 0.03 -10.35 13.31
CA PRO A 37 0.55 -11.72 13.30
C PRO A 37 -0.27 -12.66 12.41
N HIS A 38 -1.60 -12.51 12.42
CA HIS A 38 -2.50 -13.28 11.56
C HIS A 38 -2.29 -12.94 10.08
N CYS A 39 -2.13 -11.66 9.76
CA CYS A 39 -1.83 -11.21 8.41
C CYS A 39 -0.53 -11.83 7.86
N LEU A 40 0.55 -11.82 8.65
CA LEU A 40 1.82 -12.41 8.25
C LEU A 40 1.74 -13.93 8.05
N ALA A 41 0.95 -14.63 8.87
CA ALA A 41 0.69 -16.05 8.69
C ALA A 41 -0.12 -16.32 7.41
N LEU A 42 -1.13 -15.51 7.14
CA LEU A 42 -1.95 -15.57 5.92
C LEU A 42 -1.11 -15.39 4.66
N LEU A 43 -0.24 -14.37 4.61
CA LEU A 43 0.62 -14.08 3.46
C LEU A 43 1.52 -15.26 3.07
N ARG A 44 2.00 -16.04 4.05
CA ARG A 44 2.82 -17.23 3.79
C ARG A 44 2.05 -18.39 3.15
N GLN A 45 0.73 -18.40 3.29
CA GLN A 45 -0.16 -19.45 2.78
C GLN A 45 -0.76 -19.09 1.42
N LEU A 46 -0.76 -17.82 1.05
CA LEU A 46 -1.31 -17.35 -0.21
C LEU A 46 -0.46 -17.85 -1.39
N ARG A 47 -1.11 -18.32 -2.42
CA ARG A 47 -0.48 -18.73 -3.69
C ARG A 47 -0.11 -17.52 -4.57
N GLN A 48 -0.80 -16.41 -4.36
CA GLN A 48 -0.63 -15.16 -5.10
C GLN A 48 -0.35 -14.04 -4.11
N THR A 49 0.62 -13.20 -4.43
CA THR A 49 0.94 -12.01 -3.64
C THR A 49 -0.13 -10.93 -3.85
N PRO A 50 -0.69 -10.32 -2.80
CA PRO A 50 -1.59 -9.19 -2.94
C PRO A 50 -0.90 -8.03 -3.69
N GLN A 51 -1.61 -7.45 -4.65
CA GLN A 51 -1.12 -6.29 -5.40
C GLN A 51 -1.44 -4.97 -4.69
N ALA A 52 -2.48 -4.98 -3.87
CA ALA A 52 -2.85 -3.85 -3.05
C ALA A 52 -3.25 -4.28 -1.64
N ALA A 53 -3.12 -3.38 -0.68
CA ALA A 53 -3.58 -3.57 0.69
C ALA A 53 -4.27 -2.31 1.23
N LEU A 54 -5.35 -2.52 1.97
CA LEU A 54 -5.96 -1.54 2.86
C LEU A 54 -5.55 -1.91 4.28
N VAL A 55 -4.90 -1.01 4.98
CA VAL A 55 -4.34 -1.27 6.32
C VAL A 55 -4.88 -0.24 7.31
N ASP A 56 -5.59 -0.72 8.33
CA ASP A 56 -5.88 0.11 9.51
C ASP A 56 -4.61 0.29 10.36
N LEU A 57 -4.44 1.48 10.90
CA LEU A 57 -3.35 1.73 11.87
C LEU A 57 -3.69 1.19 13.25
N GLY A 58 -4.96 1.22 13.63
CA GLY A 58 -5.42 0.82 14.95
C GLY A 58 -5.55 -0.69 15.11
N LEU A 59 -4.45 -1.45 15.00
CA LEU A 59 -4.45 -2.90 15.13
C LEU A 59 -4.16 -3.38 16.56
N PRO A 60 -4.69 -4.57 16.96
CA PRO A 60 -4.34 -5.18 18.25
C PRO A 60 -2.82 -5.42 18.39
N PRO A 61 -2.27 -5.39 19.62
CA PRO A 61 -2.95 -5.36 20.93
C PRO A 61 -3.36 -3.98 21.42
N LEU A 62 -2.97 -2.89 20.74
CA LEU A 62 -3.24 -1.51 21.16
C LEU A 62 -3.93 -0.72 20.03
N PRO A 63 -5.24 -0.96 19.79
CA PRO A 63 -5.94 -0.39 18.62
C PRO A 63 -6.06 1.14 18.65
N HIS A 64 -5.79 1.78 19.78
CA HIS A 64 -5.72 3.24 19.91
C HIS A 64 -4.33 3.82 19.57
N ARG A 65 -3.37 2.97 19.20
CA ARG A 65 -2.01 3.37 18.79
C ARG A 65 -1.71 2.88 17.38
N PRO A 66 -0.96 3.67 16.59
CA PRO A 66 -0.69 3.32 15.20
C PRO A 66 0.52 2.38 15.01
N ASP A 67 1.22 2.02 16.09
CA ASP A 67 2.50 1.31 16.03
C ASP A 67 2.42 -0.01 15.25
N GLU A 68 1.38 -0.83 15.50
CA GLU A 68 1.20 -2.12 14.83
C GLU A 68 0.87 -1.96 13.34
N GLY A 69 0.06 -0.95 13.00
CA GLY A 69 -0.23 -0.63 11.61
C GLY A 69 1.01 -0.16 10.85
N PHE A 70 1.84 0.68 11.45
CA PHE A 70 3.11 1.09 10.84
C PHE A 70 4.09 -0.07 10.68
N ALA A 71 4.22 -0.92 11.70
CA ALA A 71 5.06 -2.11 11.60
C ALA A 71 4.56 -3.06 10.50
N LEU A 72 3.24 -3.21 10.35
CA LEU A 72 2.66 -4.02 9.29
C LEU A 72 2.98 -3.46 7.90
N ILE A 73 2.93 -2.14 7.69
CA ILE A 73 3.32 -1.52 6.40
C ILE A 73 4.75 -1.95 6.03
N GLY A 74 5.69 -1.87 6.98
CA GLY A 74 7.07 -2.31 6.77
C GLY A 74 7.17 -3.80 6.39
N ASP A 75 6.45 -4.67 7.09
CA ASP A 75 6.43 -6.11 6.79
C ASP A 75 5.83 -6.42 5.41
N LEU A 76 4.75 -5.75 5.04
CA LEU A 76 4.10 -5.92 3.73
C LEU A 76 5.02 -5.53 2.59
N LEU A 77 5.70 -4.38 2.70
CA LEU A 77 6.64 -3.92 1.68
C LEU A 77 7.93 -4.75 1.65
N ALA A 78 8.36 -5.32 2.78
CA ALA A 78 9.44 -6.28 2.81
C ALA A 78 9.06 -7.60 2.10
N HIS A 79 7.79 -8.02 2.21
CA HIS A 79 7.27 -9.20 1.53
C HIS A 79 7.01 -8.95 0.03
N ALA A 80 6.46 -7.80 -0.32
CA ALA A 80 6.11 -7.40 -1.68
C ALA A 80 6.38 -5.90 -1.89
N PRO A 81 7.56 -5.52 -2.38
CA PRO A 81 7.97 -4.11 -2.53
C PRO A 81 7.07 -3.29 -3.47
N ASP A 82 6.40 -3.95 -4.41
CA ASP A 82 5.50 -3.30 -5.38
C ASP A 82 4.05 -3.18 -4.90
N MET A 83 3.73 -3.74 -3.72
CA MET A 83 2.37 -3.69 -3.15
C MET A 83 1.92 -2.26 -2.90
N LYS A 84 0.72 -1.91 -3.38
CA LYS A 84 0.13 -0.58 -3.18
C LYS A 84 -0.64 -0.55 -1.87
N ILE A 85 -0.12 0.16 -0.89
CA ILE A 85 -0.71 0.24 0.45
C ILE A 85 -1.44 1.56 0.61
N ILE A 86 -2.75 1.47 0.89
CA ILE A 86 -3.58 2.59 1.32
C ILE A 86 -3.87 2.40 2.81
N VAL A 87 -3.55 3.43 3.58
CA VAL A 87 -3.75 3.42 5.03
C VAL A 87 -5.11 4.00 5.38
N LEU A 88 -5.84 3.30 6.23
CA LEU A 88 -7.08 3.78 6.84
C LEU A 88 -6.81 4.15 8.30
N SER A 89 -7.34 5.26 8.79
CA SER A 89 -7.13 5.65 10.19
C SER A 89 -8.33 6.43 10.74
N GLY A 90 -8.75 6.06 11.95
CA GLY A 90 -9.69 6.86 12.73
C GLY A 90 -9.06 8.10 13.37
N GLN A 91 -7.76 8.19 13.37
CA GLN A 91 -7.00 9.32 13.91
C GLN A 91 -6.41 10.14 12.76
N ASN A 92 -7.04 11.25 12.45
CA ASN A 92 -6.62 12.19 11.39
C ASN A 92 -5.49 13.10 11.90
N GLY A 93 -4.31 12.53 12.13
CA GLY A 93 -3.11 13.30 12.44
C GLY A 93 -2.22 13.44 11.21
N ASP A 94 -1.83 14.67 10.86
CA ASP A 94 -0.90 14.94 9.75
C ASP A 94 0.43 14.19 9.93
N ASP A 95 0.85 13.96 11.17
CA ASP A 95 2.06 13.21 11.50
C ASP A 95 1.93 11.73 11.13
N ASN A 96 0.78 11.11 11.38
CA ASN A 96 0.52 9.72 11.00
C ASN A 96 0.48 9.57 9.47
N ALA A 97 -0.14 10.50 8.76
CA ALA A 97 -0.19 10.50 7.31
C ALA A 97 1.23 10.66 6.71
N ARG A 98 2.02 11.59 7.25
CA ARG A 98 3.40 11.80 6.83
C ARG A 98 4.26 10.56 7.08
N HIS A 99 4.13 9.95 8.27
CA HIS A 99 4.88 8.76 8.63
C HIS A 99 4.50 7.55 7.75
N ALA A 100 3.22 7.32 7.51
CA ALA A 100 2.75 6.26 6.60
C ALA A 100 3.34 6.40 5.19
N ARG A 101 3.35 7.62 4.63
CA ARG A 101 3.95 7.90 3.32
C ARG A 101 5.46 7.69 3.32
N THR A 102 6.16 8.07 4.40
CA THR A 102 7.60 7.82 4.54
C THR A 102 7.93 6.33 4.55
N LEU A 103 7.05 5.50 5.11
CA LEU A 103 7.18 4.04 5.09
C LEU A 103 6.89 3.43 3.71
N GLY A 104 6.23 4.17 2.81
CA GLY A 104 5.93 3.74 1.45
C GLY A 104 4.45 3.51 1.15
N ALA A 105 3.54 3.94 2.05
CA ALA A 105 2.11 3.95 1.75
C ALA A 105 1.82 4.94 0.61
N VAL A 106 0.96 4.51 -0.32
CA VAL A 106 0.59 5.32 -1.51
C VAL A 106 -0.36 6.43 -1.11
N GLU A 107 -1.28 6.14 -0.18
CA GLU A 107 -2.27 7.10 0.28
C GLU A 107 -2.67 6.85 1.73
N PHE A 108 -3.21 7.89 2.35
CA PHE A 108 -3.73 7.89 3.72
C PHE A 108 -5.15 8.46 3.73
N VAL A 109 -6.10 7.70 4.23
CA VAL A 109 -7.53 8.05 4.23
C VAL A 109 -8.07 8.00 5.65
N GLY A 110 -8.71 9.09 6.07
CA GLY A 110 -9.40 9.16 7.37
C GLY A 110 -10.70 8.36 7.37
N LYS A 111 -10.97 7.62 8.46
CA LYS A 111 -12.27 7.01 8.72
C LYS A 111 -13.24 8.05 9.33
N PRO A 112 -14.52 8.03 8.99
CA PRO A 112 -15.19 7.14 8.05
C PRO A 112 -14.88 7.51 6.59
N CYS A 113 -14.76 6.52 5.72
CA CYS A 113 -14.46 6.72 4.31
C CYS A 113 -15.50 6.04 3.41
N ASP A 114 -15.76 6.67 2.27
CA ASP A 114 -16.67 6.11 1.27
C ASP A 114 -15.99 4.97 0.50
N PRO A 115 -16.63 3.77 0.38
CA PRO A 115 -16.07 2.65 -0.38
C PRO A 115 -15.80 2.99 -1.86
N GLY A 116 -16.65 3.83 -2.48
CA GLY A 116 -16.45 4.27 -3.86
C GLY A 116 -15.19 5.11 -4.03
N HIS A 117 -14.89 5.97 -3.06
CA HIS A 117 -13.64 6.73 -3.03
C HIS A 117 -12.41 5.83 -2.89
N LEU A 118 -12.45 4.85 -1.96
CA LEU A 118 -11.38 3.86 -1.80
C LEU A 118 -11.16 3.04 -3.07
N LEU A 119 -12.23 2.63 -3.74
CA LEU A 119 -12.15 1.90 -5.00
C LEU A 119 -11.44 2.72 -6.09
N SER A 120 -11.74 4.02 -6.18
CA SER A 120 -11.06 4.94 -7.10
C SER A 120 -9.57 5.05 -6.82
N LEU A 121 -9.19 5.15 -5.54
CA LEU A 121 -7.78 5.20 -5.13
C LEU A 121 -7.04 3.89 -5.45
N LEU A 122 -7.67 2.74 -5.19
CA LEU A 122 -7.12 1.42 -5.53
C LEU A 122 -6.88 1.28 -7.03
N ARG A 123 -7.85 1.68 -7.86
CA ARG A 123 -7.71 1.66 -9.32
C ARG A 123 -6.56 2.56 -9.79
N GLN A 124 -6.46 3.77 -9.26
CA GLN A 124 -5.36 4.68 -9.59
C GLN A 124 -4.01 4.10 -9.20
N ALA A 125 -3.88 3.58 -7.98
CA ALA A 125 -2.64 3.01 -7.47
C ALA A 125 -2.15 1.83 -8.33
N LEU A 126 -3.06 0.97 -8.79
CA LEU A 126 -2.74 -0.18 -9.65
C LEU A 126 -2.45 0.23 -11.10
N ALA A 127 -3.16 1.21 -11.66
CA ALA A 127 -2.92 1.70 -13.01
C ALA A 127 -1.52 2.31 -13.17
N PHE A 128 -1.00 2.99 -12.15
CA PHE A 128 0.38 3.50 -12.14
C PHE A 128 1.43 2.38 -12.15
N SER A 129 1.14 1.22 -11.56
CA SER A 129 2.04 0.05 -11.62
C SER A 129 2.18 -0.49 -13.04
N ASP A 130 1.09 -0.60 -13.78
CA ASP A 130 1.10 -1.11 -15.16
C ASP A 130 1.84 -0.15 -16.08
N SER A 131 1.70 1.15 -15.89
CA SER A 131 2.43 2.18 -16.66
C SER A 131 3.93 2.17 -16.35
N ALA A 132 4.33 1.96 -15.09
CA ALA A 132 5.73 1.87 -14.71
C ALA A 132 6.39 0.60 -15.26
N ALA A 133 5.67 -0.51 -15.35
CA ALA A 133 6.16 -1.75 -15.96
C ALA A 133 6.36 -1.61 -17.48
N GLN A 134 5.59 -0.75 -18.15
CA GLN A 134 5.72 -0.47 -19.58
C GLN A 134 6.78 0.58 -19.91
N THR A 135 7.13 1.46 -18.95
CA THR A 135 8.16 2.51 -19.15
C THR A 135 9.58 2.10 -18.78
N THR A 136 9.85 0.85 -18.46
CA THR A 136 11.23 0.37 -18.24
C THR A 136 12.11 0.37 -19.51
N GLY A 137 11.60 0.88 -20.64
CA GLY A 137 12.32 0.99 -21.90
C GLY A 137 12.97 2.34 -22.21
N GLU A 138 12.60 3.47 -21.59
CA GLU A 138 13.03 4.80 -22.08
C GLU A 138 13.35 5.89 -21.05
N ALA A 139 13.46 5.61 -19.77
CA ALA A 139 14.00 6.61 -18.84
C ALA A 139 15.52 6.41 -18.73
N GLY A 140 16.30 7.39 -19.21
CA GLY A 140 17.75 7.38 -19.36
C GLY A 140 18.62 7.16 -18.10
N LEU A 141 18.13 6.43 -17.12
CA LEU A 141 18.89 5.98 -15.95
C LEU A 141 19.41 4.56 -16.22
N ILE A 142 20.69 4.46 -16.56
CA ILE A 142 21.37 3.21 -16.87
C ILE A 142 21.98 2.64 -15.58
N GLY A 143 21.65 1.40 -15.24
CA GLY A 143 22.25 0.65 -14.14
C GLY A 143 21.24 -0.23 -13.40
N ASP A 144 21.66 -1.46 -13.05
CA ASP A 144 20.84 -2.45 -12.33
C ASP A 144 21.29 -2.67 -10.89
N SER A 145 22.14 -1.81 -10.35
CA SER A 145 22.59 -1.88 -8.97
C SER A 145 21.44 -1.60 -7.99
N LEU A 146 21.49 -2.21 -6.81
CA LEU A 146 20.48 -1.99 -5.75
C LEU A 146 20.24 -0.51 -5.42
N PRO A 147 21.27 0.38 -5.38
CA PRO A 147 21.04 1.81 -5.21
C PRO A 147 20.25 2.44 -6.37
N MET A 148 20.50 2.02 -7.61
CA MET A 148 19.77 2.53 -8.78
C MET A 148 18.32 2.08 -8.82
N GLN A 149 18.03 0.86 -8.39
CA GLN A 149 16.65 0.38 -8.25
C GLN A 149 15.88 1.19 -7.19
N ARG A 150 16.51 1.49 -6.06
CA ARG A 150 15.93 2.35 -5.02
C ARG A 150 15.71 3.77 -5.53
N LEU A 151 16.67 4.32 -6.27
CA LEU A 151 16.52 5.66 -6.85
C LEU A 151 15.38 5.73 -7.86
N ARG A 152 15.20 4.72 -8.71
CA ARG A 152 14.08 4.64 -9.66
C ARG A 152 12.74 4.60 -8.93
N LEU A 153 12.63 3.81 -7.86
CA LEU A 153 11.42 3.74 -7.04
C LEU A 153 11.10 5.09 -6.39
N GLN A 154 12.11 5.78 -5.85
CA GLN A 154 11.94 7.11 -5.27
C GLN A 154 11.55 8.14 -6.32
N LEU A 155 12.20 8.17 -7.47
CA LEU A 155 11.85 9.08 -8.57
C LEU A 155 10.43 8.84 -9.08
N GLY A 156 9.97 7.60 -9.18
CA GLY A 156 8.59 7.26 -9.53
C GLY A 156 7.57 7.81 -8.52
N GLN A 157 7.93 7.83 -7.23
CA GLN A 157 7.07 8.41 -6.18
C GLN A 157 7.01 9.94 -6.25
N TYR A 158 8.09 10.59 -6.69
CA TYR A 158 8.18 12.06 -6.78
C TYR A 158 7.82 12.63 -8.15
N ALA A 159 7.72 11.81 -9.19
CA ALA A 159 7.47 12.24 -10.56
C ALA A 159 6.17 13.04 -10.76
N ASN A 160 5.20 12.89 -9.86
CA ASN A 160 3.91 13.59 -9.89
C ASN A 160 3.82 14.76 -8.90
N LEU A 161 4.91 15.13 -8.21
CA LEU A 161 4.94 16.26 -7.30
C LEU A 161 5.35 17.52 -8.05
N SER A 162 4.61 18.61 -7.83
CA SER A 162 4.89 19.93 -8.44
C SER A 162 6.09 20.65 -7.79
N PHE A 163 6.96 19.93 -7.08
CA PHE A 163 8.12 20.48 -6.41
C PHE A 163 9.43 20.05 -7.09
N PRO A 164 10.43 20.93 -7.15
CA PRO A 164 11.75 20.55 -7.66
C PRO A 164 12.39 19.49 -6.76
N VAL A 165 12.91 18.42 -7.36
CA VAL A 165 13.65 17.37 -6.66
C VAL A 165 15.14 17.57 -6.93
N LEU A 166 15.94 17.71 -5.86
CA LEU A 166 17.39 17.75 -5.94
C LEU A 166 17.93 16.33 -5.75
N ILE A 167 18.76 15.88 -6.68
CA ILE A 167 19.46 14.60 -6.61
C ILE A 167 20.93 14.92 -6.37
N GLU A 168 21.47 14.53 -5.22
CA GLU A 168 22.89 14.66 -4.88
C GLU A 168 23.56 13.29 -4.98
N GLY A 169 24.76 13.26 -5.50
CA GLY A 169 25.61 12.07 -5.60
C GLY A 169 27.06 12.42 -5.34
N GLU A 170 27.81 11.43 -4.88
CA GLU A 170 29.27 11.56 -4.76
C GLU A 170 29.93 11.42 -6.15
N SER A 171 30.88 12.28 -6.42
CA SER A 171 31.71 12.28 -7.66
C SER A 171 32.98 11.46 -7.47
#